data_f7796f44952e672407b04f5261beed79
#
_entry.id   f7796f44952e672407b04f5261beed79
#
_cell.length_a   1.000
_cell.length_b   1.000
_cell.length_c   1.000
_cell.angle_alpha   90.00
_cell.angle_beta   90.00
_cell.angle_gamma   90.00
#
_symmetry.space_group_name_H-M   'P 1'
#
loop_
_entity.id
_entity.type
_entity.pdbx_description
1 polymer ?
#
loop_
_entity_poly.entity_id
_entity_poly.type
_entity_poly.pdbx_seq_one_letter_code
_entity_poly.pdbx_strand_id
1 'polypeptide(L)'
;GTIVRIDVNNPTNGKNYGIPPNNPFQANLEGLDEIYAYGLRNMWKFSWDDVTGLLWGADVGQYEWEEIDIIESGLNYGWNTMEGNHCYPAGTTCNTEGLEPPIYEYPLYVNGVCSITGGYVYRGNQIPSLHGKYIYGDWCTGDIWALTYDGVNPTLNEDVLSTELNITSFGIDQDNELLICANSKIFKLISDENPMILGDLNQDLIINVQDVILLINIILGQTPNDQQIWAGDMNSDETIDILDVVLLVNRILN
;
A
#
# COMPACT_ATOMS: atom_id res chain seq x y z
N GLY A 1 2.52 -21.82 -2.09
CA GLY A 1 3.49 -20.98 -2.81
C GLY A 1 4.52 -20.35 -1.90
N THR A 2 5.46 -19.61 -2.49
CA THR A 2 6.58 -18.97 -1.79
C THR A 2 6.90 -17.62 -2.41
N ILE A 3 7.39 -16.70 -1.58
CA ILE A 3 8.14 -15.53 -2.05
C ILE A 3 9.62 -15.87 -1.98
N VAL A 4 10.35 -15.58 -3.04
CA VAL A 4 11.80 -15.76 -3.10
C VAL A 4 12.51 -14.41 -3.08
N ARG A 5 13.69 -14.35 -2.45
CA ARG A 5 14.57 -13.19 -2.45
C ARG A 5 15.96 -13.57 -2.94
N ILE A 6 16.38 -12.89 -4.00
CA ILE A 6 17.68 -13.11 -4.66
C ILE A 6 18.44 -11.80 -4.81
N ASP A 7 19.76 -11.88 -4.93
CA ASP A 7 20.65 -10.75 -5.24
C ASP A 7 21.03 -10.81 -6.72
N VAL A 8 20.42 -9.93 -7.52
CA VAL A 8 20.67 -9.88 -8.98
C VAL A 8 22.01 -9.22 -9.34
N ASN A 9 22.63 -8.50 -8.39
CA ASN A 9 23.87 -7.77 -8.64
C ASN A 9 25.12 -8.59 -8.31
N ASN A 10 25.00 -9.63 -7.47
CA ASN A 10 26.12 -10.43 -7.00
C ASN A 10 25.90 -11.93 -7.27
N PRO A 11 26.00 -12.40 -8.53
CA PRO A 11 25.84 -13.81 -8.85
C PRO A 11 26.87 -14.68 -8.13
N THR A 12 26.45 -15.84 -7.61
CA THR A 12 27.31 -16.76 -6.87
C THR A 12 27.06 -18.22 -7.25
N ASN A 13 28.06 -19.07 -7.03
CA ASN A 13 27.93 -20.54 -7.15
C ASN A 13 27.39 -21.06 -8.50
N GLY A 14 27.71 -20.38 -9.62
CA GLY A 14 27.27 -20.78 -10.96
C GLY A 14 25.81 -20.46 -11.28
N LYS A 15 25.09 -19.75 -10.39
CA LYS A 15 23.77 -19.18 -10.64
C LYS A 15 23.92 -17.78 -11.26
N ASN A 16 22.90 -17.31 -11.98
CA ASN A 16 22.83 -15.95 -12.51
C ASN A 16 22.43 -14.89 -11.45
N TYR A 17 22.38 -15.27 -10.18
CA TYR A 17 22.05 -14.44 -9.03
C TYR A 17 22.79 -14.96 -7.79
N GLY A 18 22.86 -14.13 -6.75
CA GLY A 18 23.31 -14.52 -5.42
C GLY A 18 22.16 -14.73 -4.44
N ILE A 19 22.51 -15.31 -3.30
CA ILE A 19 21.58 -15.45 -2.17
C ILE A 19 21.94 -14.39 -1.13
N PRO A 20 21.00 -13.49 -0.75
CA PRO A 20 21.24 -12.55 0.33
C PRO A 20 21.62 -13.26 1.64
N PRO A 21 22.65 -12.81 2.37
CA PRO A 21 23.18 -13.53 3.52
C PRO A 21 22.22 -13.65 4.70
N ASN A 22 21.16 -12.87 4.71
CA ASN A 22 20.09 -12.89 5.72
C ASN A 22 18.77 -13.51 5.22
N ASN A 23 18.82 -14.37 4.20
CA ASN A 23 17.67 -15.21 3.85
C ASN A 23 17.46 -16.25 4.95
N PRO A 24 16.19 -16.52 5.33
CA PRO A 24 15.87 -17.30 6.53
C PRO A 24 16.26 -18.78 6.44
N PHE A 25 16.31 -19.37 5.24
CA PHE A 25 16.59 -20.79 5.01
C PHE A 25 18.02 -21.06 4.51
N GLN A 26 18.88 -20.06 4.55
CA GLN A 26 20.26 -20.21 4.08
C GLN A 26 20.99 -21.27 4.91
N ALA A 27 21.56 -22.25 4.21
CA ALA A 27 22.23 -23.43 4.79
C ALA A 27 21.32 -24.29 5.70
N ASN A 28 19.99 -24.14 5.59
CA ASN A 28 19.00 -24.96 6.27
C ASN A 28 18.50 -26.06 5.33
N LEU A 29 18.35 -27.28 5.83
CA LEU A 29 17.85 -28.41 5.04
C LEU A 29 16.33 -28.40 4.84
N GLU A 30 15.61 -27.47 5.50
CA GLU A 30 14.16 -27.39 5.48
C GLU A 30 13.58 -26.59 4.29
N GLY A 31 14.43 -25.88 3.55
CA GLY A 31 13.99 -25.06 2.42
C GLY A 31 15.12 -24.71 1.45
N LEU A 32 14.78 -24.11 0.33
CA LEU A 32 15.77 -23.56 -0.60
C LEU A 32 16.27 -22.21 -0.08
N ASP A 33 17.52 -21.91 -0.31
CA ASP A 33 18.19 -20.69 0.14
C ASP A 33 17.53 -19.40 -0.39
N GLU A 34 16.81 -19.49 -1.49
CA GLU A 34 16.06 -18.39 -2.13
C GLU A 34 14.77 -18.02 -1.39
N ILE A 35 14.19 -18.93 -0.62
CA ILE A 35 12.90 -18.71 0.02
C ILE A 35 12.99 -17.58 1.06
N TYR A 36 12.09 -16.61 0.94
CA TYR A 36 11.92 -15.52 1.90
C TYR A 36 10.72 -15.76 2.84
N ALA A 37 9.59 -16.20 2.27
CA ALA A 37 8.35 -16.54 3.00
C ALA A 37 7.63 -17.67 2.24
N TYR A 38 6.77 -18.42 2.94
CA TYR A 38 6.10 -19.58 2.35
C TYR A 38 4.68 -19.77 2.92
N GLY A 39 3.97 -20.80 2.44
CA GLY A 39 2.60 -21.06 2.87
C GLY A 39 1.59 -20.11 2.23
N LEU A 40 1.91 -19.50 1.09
CA LEU A 40 1.04 -18.65 0.29
C LEU A 40 0.35 -19.50 -0.80
N ARG A 41 -0.84 -19.10 -1.23
CA ARG A 41 -1.56 -19.81 -2.27
C ARG A 41 -1.28 -19.25 -3.66
N ASN A 42 -1.67 -18.02 -3.92
CA ASN A 42 -1.54 -17.33 -5.19
C ASN A 42 -1.36 -15.82 -4.96
N MET A 43 -0.23 -15.47 -4.40
CA MET A 43 0.15 -14.08 -4.18
C MET A 43 0.10 -13.32 -5.50
N TRP A 44 -1.03 -12.66 -5.76
CA TRP A 44 -1.25 -11.96 -7.02
C TRP A 44 -0.36 -10.75 -7.15
N LYS A 45 -0.23 -10.02 -6.04
CA LYS A 45 0.62 -8.85 -5.98
C LYS A 45 1.20 -8.65 -4.59
N PHE A 46 2.43 -8.21 -4.54
CA PHE A 46 3.03 -7.66 -3.35
C PHE A 46 3.74 -6.33 -3.67
N SER A 47 3.82 -5.46 -2.69
CA SER A 47 4.45 -4.15 -2.81
C SER A 47 5.17 -3.76 -1.53
N TRP A 48 6.29 -3.10 -1.69
CA TRP A 48 7.04 -2.57 -0.58
C TRP A 48 6.56 -1.17 -0.23
N ASP A 49 6.35 -0.89 1.05
CA ASP A 49 6.15 0.47 1.53
C ASP A 49 7.47 0.99 2.10
N ASP A 50 8.13 1.88 1.38
CA ASP A 50 9.47 2.38 1.72
C ASP A 50 9.47 3.23 3.02
N VAL A 51 8.31 3.76 3.44
CA VAL A 51 8.18 4.59 4.64
C VAL A 51 8.15 3.73 5.90
N THR A 52 7.35 2.66 5.90
CA THR A 52 7.23 1.77 7.06
C THR A 52 8.19 0.59 7.02
N GLY A 53 8.74 0.27 5.84
CA GLY A 53 9.56 -0.92 5.62
C GLY A 53 8.75 -2.22 5.59
N LEU A 54 7.43 -2.16 5.45
CA LEU A 54 6.57 -3.34 5.39
C LEU A 54 6.39 -3.83 3.95
N LEU A 55 6.40 -5.13 3.77
CA LEU A 55 6.07 -5.80 2.52
C LEU A 55 4.61 -6.28 2.61
N TRP A 56 3.75 -5.64 1.82
CA TRP A 56 2.32 -5.96 1.74
C TRP A 56 2.08 -6.99 0.65
N GLY A 57 1.24 -7.97 0.92
CA GLY A 57 0.85 -9.01 -0.01
C GLY A 57 -0.66 -9.18 -0.09
N ALA A 58 -1.16 -9.45 -1.29
CA ALA A 58 -2.54 -9.83 -1.53
C ALA A 58 -2.57 -11.23 -2.12
N ASP A 59 -3.06 -12.19 -1.36
CA ASP A 59 -3.09 -13.60 -1.71
C ASP A 59 -4.51 -14.04 -2.07
N VAL A 60 -4.68 -14.54 -3.29
CA VAL A 60 -5.97 -14.97 -3.81
C VAL A 60 -6.36 -16.30 -3.21
N GLY A 61 -7.51 -16.34 -2.58
CA GLY A 61 -8.08 -17.51 -1.94
C GLY A 61 -8.50 -18.62 -2.91
N GLN A 62 -8.87 -19.78 -2.37
CA GLN A 62 -9.25 -20.93 -3.17
C GLN A 62 -10.77 -21.01 -3.38
N TYR A 63 -11.53 -20.90 -2.29
CA TYR A 63 -12.98 -21.09 -2.32
C TYR A 63 -13.78 -20.15 -1.44
N GLU A 64 -13.20 -19.62 -0.35
CA GLU A 64 -13.98 -18.92 0.67
C GLU A 64 -13.43 -17.57 1.07
N TRP A 65 -12.09 -17.36 1.07
CA TRP A 65 -11.50 -16.16 1.66
C TRP A 65 -10.38 -15.59 0.79
N GLU A 66 -10.43 -14.30 0.55
CA GLU A 66 -9.31 -13.47 0.05
C GLU A 66 -8.58 -12.88 1.25
N GLU A 67 -7.25 -12.71 1.15
CA GLU A 67 -6.46 -12.25 2.29
C GLU A 67 -5.40 -11.20 1.93
N ILE A 68 -5.08 -10.39 2.92
CA ILE A 68 -3.97 -9.42 2.86
C ILE A 68 -3.03 -9.70 4.02
N ASP A 69 -1.74 -9.80 3.70
CA ASP A 69 -0.68 -10.16 4.61
C ASP A 69 0.38 -9.07 4.72
N ILE A 70 1.03 -8.97 5.88
CA ILE A 70 2.36 -8.37 5.99
C ILE A 70 3.38 -9.48 5.88
N ILE A 71 4.18 -9.44 4.82
CA ILE A 71 5.11 -10.51 4.50
C ILE A 71 6.44 -10.32 5.22
N GLU A 72 6.75 -11.22 6.13
CA GLU A 72 7.98 -11.22 6.90
C GLU A 72 8.87 -12.42 6.60
N SER A 73 10.16 -12.25 6.90
CA SER A 73 11.19 -13.24 6.62
C SER A 73 11.00 -14.52 7.43
N GLY A 74 10.86 -15.65 6.77
CA GLY A 74 10.81 -16.98 7.38
C GLY A 74 9.43 -17.42 7.83
N LEU A 75 8.41 -16.59 7.70
CA LEU A 75 7.07 -16.93 8.16
C LEU A 75 6.31 -17.84 7.18
N ASN A 76 5.39 -18.62 7.75
CA ASN A 76 4.50 -19.54 7.07
C ASN A 76 3.05 -19.02 7.13
N TYR A 77 2.48 -18.64 5.99
CA TYR A 77 1.14 -18.04 5.86
C TYR A 77 -0.01 -19.07 5.76
N GLY A 78 0.28 -20.33 6.02
CA GLY A 78 -0.72 -21.35 6.35
C GLY A 78 -1.27 -22.18 5.18
N TRP A 79 -1.18 -21.73 3.94
CA TRP A 79 -1.67 -22.51 2.80
C TRP A 79 -0.84 -23.80 2.61
N ASN A 80 -1.47 -25.00 2.50
CA ASN A 80 -2.91 -25.27 2.35
C ASN A 80 -3.54 -25.89 3.61
N THR A 81 -3.09 -25.52 4.76
CA THR A 81 -3.72 -25.89 6.05
C THR A 81 -4.83 -24.89 6.39
N MET A 82 -4.61 -23.62 6.01
CA MET A 82 -5.51 -22.49 6.21
C MET A 82 -5.88 -21.86 4.87
N GLU A 83 -7.05 -21.19 4.85
CA GLU A 83 -7.48 -20.20 3.86
C GLU A 83 -8.03 -19.02 4.67
N GLY A 84 -7.33 -17.88 4.65
CA GLY A 84 -7.55 -16.82 5.63
C GLY A 84 -7.32 -17.32 7.06
N ASN A 85 -8.16 -16.90 7.98
CA ASN A 85 -8.17 -17.37 9.39
C ASN A 85 -8.92 -18.70 9.58
N HIS A 86 -9.19 -19.46 8.52
CA HIS A 86 -10.05 -20.63 8.53
C HIS A 86 -9.29 -21.90 8.13
N CYS A 87 -9.61 -23.02 8.78
CA CYS A 87 -9.02 -24.30 8.39
C CYS A 87 -9.50 -24.73 6.99
N TYR A 88 -8.57 -25.15 6.15
CA TYR A 88 -8.89 -25.66 4.81
C TYR A 88 -8.73 -27.20 4.76
N PRO A 89 -9.66 -27.95 4.13
CA PRO A 89 -10.96 -27.49 3.61
C PRO A 89 -11.91 -27.00 4.70
N ALA A 90 -12.85 -26.14 4.30
CA ALA A 90 -13.86 -25.60 5.22
C ALA A 90 -14.57 -26.65 6.06
N GLY A 91 -14.87 -26.31 7.32
CA GLY A 91 -15.52 -27.21 8.28
C GLY A 91 -14.60 -28.28 8.88
N THR A 92 -13.30 -28.25 8.61
CA THR A 92 -12.30 -29.12 9.26
C THR A 92 -11.67 -28.44 10.46
N THR A 93 -10.88 -29.21 11.22
CA THR A 93 -9.99 -28.68 12.27
C THR A 93 -8.55 -28.86 11.84
N CYS A 94 -7.71 -27.89 12.13
CA CYS A 94 -6.30 -27.90 11.76
C CYS A 94 -5.40 -27.46 12.92
N ASN A 95 -4.12 -27.75 12.81
CA ASN A 95 -3.10 -27.16 13.69
C ASN A 95 -2.63 -25.85 13.09
N THR A 96 -2.76 -24.77 13.84
CA THR A 96 -2.36 -23.41 13.44
C THR A 96 -1.06 -22.97 14.09
N GLU A 97 -0.40 -23.83 14.85
CA GLU A 97 0.87 -23.50 15.51
C GLU A 97 1.97 -23.19 14.48
N GLY A 98 2.56 -22.00 14.60
CA GLY A 98 3.61 -21.54 13.68
C GLY A 98 3.10 -21.04 12.33
N LEU A 99 1.80 -20.84 12.17
CA LEU A 99 1.19 -20.20 11.01
C LEU A 99 0.90 -18.73 11.32
N GLU A 100 1.24 -17.86 10.38
CA GLU A 100 0.98 -16.42 10.47
C GLU A 100 -0.40 -16.11 9.88
N PRO A 101 -1.31 -15.50 10.65
CA PRO A 101 -2.62 -15.15 10.14
C PRO A 101 -2.56 -13.88 9.29
N PRO A 102 -3.50 -13.71 8.32
CA PRO A 102 -3.62 -12.47 7.57
C PRO A 102 -4.00 -11.29 8.48
N ILE A 103 -3.59 -10.09 8.10
CA ILE A 103 -3.99 -8.85 8.78
C ILE A 103 -5.43 -8.45 8.43
N TYR A 104 -5.93 -8.93 7.30
CA TYR A 104 -7.30 -8.70 6.83
C TYR A 104 -7.72 -9.81 5.87
N GLU A 105 -9.00 -10.19 5.95
CA GLU A 105 -9.63 -11.13 5.03
C GLU A 105 -11.04 -10.69 4.67
N TYR A 106 -11.54 -11.11 3.51
CA TYR A 106 -12.93 -10.93 3.13
C TYR A 106 -13.46 -12.16 2.39
N PRO A 107 -14.78 -12.48 2.56
CA PRO A 107 -15.34 -13.70 2.00
C PRO A 107 -15.51 -13.60 0.49
N LEU A 108 -15.12 -14.65 -0.23
CA LEU A 108 -15.37 -14.83 -1.66
C LEU A 108 -16.87 -14.96 -1.97
N TYR A 109 -17.26 -14.52 -3.13
CA TYR A 109 -18.63 -14.62 -3.69
C TYR A 109 -19.73 -13.90 -2.88
N VAL A 110 -19.38 -13.17 -1.87
CA VAL A 110 -20.30 -12.26 -1.19
C VAL A 110 -20.30 -10.92 -1.92
N ASN A 111 -21.47 -10.39 -2.26
CA ASN A 111 -21.64 -9.15 -3.03
C ASN A 111 -20.92 -9.14 -4.41
N GLY A 112 -20.57 -10.31 -4.95
CA GLY A 112 -19.95 -10.42 -6.27
C GLY A 112 -18.43 -10.40 -6.30
N VAL A 113 -17.74 -10.19 -5.17
CA VAL A 113 -16.27 -10.25 -5.10
C VAL A 113 -15.76 -11.65 -5.43
N CYS A 114 -14.57 -11.75 -6.02
CA CYS A 114 -14.06 -13.05 -6.45
C CYS A 114 -12.53 -13.19 -6.46
N SER A 115 -11.78 -12.11 -6.49
CA SER A 115 -10.33 -12.18 -6.56
C SER A 115 -9.69 -10.84 -6.21
N ILE A 116 -8.93 -10.83 -5.14
CA ILE A 116 -8.13 -9.68 -4.76
C ILE A 116 -7.03 -9.40 -5.79
N THR A 117 -6.82 -8.14 -6.13
CA THR A 117 -5.80 -7.74 -7.09
C THR A 117 -4.63 -7.00 -6.46
N GLY A 118 -4.65 -6.81 -5.14
CA GLY A 118 -3.59 -6.18 -4.38
C GLY A 118 -3.28 -4.75 -4.84
N GLY A 119 -2.37 -4.12 -4.21
CA GLY A 119 -2.20 -2.69 -4.35
C GLY A 119 -0.89 -2.15 -3.85
N TYR A 120 -0.98 -0.95 -3.34
CA TYR A 120 0.12 -0.20 -2.74
C TYR A 120 -0.35 0.59 -1.54
N VAL A 121 0.55 0.84 -0.58
CA VAL A 121 0.32 1.90 0.39
C VAL A 121 0.41 3.23 -0.34
N TYR A 122 -0.66 4.02 -0.26
CA TYR A 122 -0.72 5.31 -0.95
C TYR A 122 0.22 6.32 -0.27
N ARG A 123 1.15 6.86 -1.05
CA ARG A 123 2.14 7.86 -0.62
C ARG A 123 2.13 9.12 -1.50
N GLY A 124 1.14 9.23 -2.39
CA GLY A 124 0.88 10.43 -3.16
C GLY A 124 0.30 11.56 -2.32
N ASN A 125 0.22 12.74 -2.93
CA ASN A 125 -0.24 13.95 -2.26
C ASN A 125 -1.59 14.45 -2.79
N GLN A 126 -2.12 13.87 -3.88
CA GLN A 126 -3.36 14.36 -4.50
C GLN A 126 -4.63 13.92 -3.75
N ILE A 127 -4.53 12.86 -2.92
CA ILE A 127 -5.67 12.38 -2.12
C ILE A 127 -5.22 12.17 -0.67
N PRO A 128 -5.11 13.23 0.13
CA PRO A 128 -4.57 13.16 1.50
C PRO A 128 -5.32 12.21 2.43
N SER A 129 -6.62 12.04 2.23
CA SER A 129 -7.44 11.09 3.01
C SER A 129 -7.03 9.62 2.85
N LEU A 130 -6.28 9.29 1.78
CA LEU A 130 -5.76 7.95 1.52
C LEU A 130 -4.31 7.78 1.97
N HIS A 131 -3.61 8.85 2.36
CA HIS A 131 -2.19 8.79 2.68
C HIS A 131 -1.93 7.80 3.84
N GLY A 132 -0.99 6.87 3.63
CA GLY A 132 -0.65 5.83 4.59
C GLY A 132 -1.55 4.60 4.58
N LYS A 133 -2.63 4.56 3.80
CA LYS A 133 -3.52 3.41 3.69
C LYS A 133 -3.10 2.51 2.51
N TYR A 134 -3.27 1.19 2.67
CA TYR A 134 -3.06 0.24 1.59
C TYR A 134 -4.28 0.21 0.68
N ILE A 135 -4.10 0.59 -0.58
CA ILE A 135 -5.19 0.65 -1.57
C ILE A 135 -5.15 -0.62 -2.42
N TYR A 136 -6.26 -1.32 -2.47
CA TYR A 136 -6.40 -2.58 -3.20
C TYR A 136 -7.80 -2.68 -3.83
N GLY A 137 -8.03 -3.70 -4.64
CA GLY A 137 -9.32 -3.89 -5.30
C GLY A 137 -9.65 -5.34 -5.58
N ASP A 138 -10.84 -5.58 -6.13
CA ASP A 138 -11.32 -6.87 -6.59
C ASP A 138 -11.51 -6.89 -8.11
N TRP A 139 -11.13 -7.99 -8.75
CA TRP A 139 -11.21 -8.14 -10.21
C TRP A 139 -12.64 -8.25 -10.72
N CYS A 140 -13.54 -8.88 -9.97
CA CYS A 140 -14.92 -9.14 -10.41
C CYS A 140 -15.81 -7.91 -10.29
N THR A 141 -15.75 -7.23 -9.16
CA THR A 141 -16.62 -6.09 -8.88
C THR A 141 -16.03 -4.77 -9.33
N GLY A 142 -14.70 -4.69 -9.39
CA GLY A 142 -14.02 -3.42 -9.62
C GLY A 142 -14.10 -2.48 -8.42
N ASP A 143 -14.43 -3.00 -7.26
CA ASP A 143 -14.38 -2.23 -6.02
C ASP A 143 -12.94 -1.95 -5.62
N ILE A 144 -12.72 -0.77 -5.07
CA ILE A 144 -11.45 -0.31 -4.54
C ILE A 144 -11.65 0.07 -3.09
N TRP A 145 -10.77 -0.44 -2.24
CA TRP A 145 -10.79 -0.22 -0.80
C TRP A 145 -9.49 0.37 -0.29
N ALA A 146 -9.55 0.98 0.87
CA ALA A 146 -8.41 1.50 1.63
C ALA A 146 -8.33 0.80 2.99
N LEU A 147 -7.23 0.12 3.25
CA LEU A 147 -6.97 -0.61 4.48
C LEU A 147 -6.00 0.18 5.36
N THR A 148 -6.43 0.52 6.58
CA THR A 148 -5.57 1.12 7.60
C THR A 148 -5.06 0.02 8.52
N TYR A 149 -3.73 -0.07 8.65
CA TYR A 149 -3.06 -1.01 9.54
C TYR A 149 -1.85 -0.34 10.18
N ASP A 150 -1.75 -0.40 11.51
CA ASP A 150 -0.64 0.18 12.29
C ASP A 150 0.05 -0.85 13.20
N GLY A 151 -0.36 -2.12 13.11
CA GLY A 151 0.18 -3.22 13.92
C GLY A 151 -0.29 -3.25 15.37
N VAL A 152 -1.14 -2.31 15.80
CA VAL A 152 -1.60 -2.17 17.19
C VAL A 152 -3.11 -2.20 17.30
N ASN A 153 -3.80 -1.40 16.50
CA ASN A 153 -5.25 -1.30 16.50
C ASN A 153 -5.88 -2.30 15.52
N PRO A 154 -7.16 -2.64 15.69
CA PRO A 154 -7.87 -3.44 14.70
C PRO A 154 -7.78 -2.81 13.31
N THR A 155 -7.54 -3.65 12.31
CA THR A 155 -7.49 -3.22 10.92
C THR A 155 -8.84 -2.64 10.47
N LEU A 156 -8.81 -1.46 9.85
CA LEU A 156 -10.01 -0.79 9.34
C LEU A 156 -9.99 -0.79 7.81
N ASN A 157 -11.06 -1.30 7.21
CA ASN A 157 -11.28 -1.28 5.77
C ASN A 157 -12.38 -0.29 5.41
N GLU A 158 -12.13 0.57 4.41
CA GLU A 158 -13.03 1.63 3.97
C GLU A 158 -13.25 1.51 2.46
N ASP A 159 -14.50 1.74 2.02
CA ASP A 159 -14.83 1.85 0.61
C ASP A 159 -14.25 3.15 0.04
N VAL A 160 -13.54 3.06 -1.08
CA VAL A 160 -12.99 4.23 -1.80
C VAL A 160 -13.81 4.51 -3.05
N LEU A 161 -13.98 3.50 -3.89
CA LEU A 161 -14.65 3.66 -5.18
C LEU A 161 -15.21 2.31 -5.63
N SER A 162 -16.44 2.29 -6.14
CA SER A 162 -16.99 1.15 -6.86
C SER A 162 -17.00 1.46 -8.35
N THR A 163 -16.43 0.56 -9.15
CA THR A 163 -16.36 0.70 -10.61
C THR A 163 -16.95 -0.55 -11.27
N GLU A 164 -17.16 -0.49 -12.57
CA GLU A 164 -17.51 -1.69 -13.35
C GLU A 164 -16.29 -2.24 -14.12
N LEU A 165 -15.07 -1.90 -13.68
CA LEU A 165 -13.83 -2.25 -14.34
C LEU A 165 -13.29 -3.58 -13.80
N ASN A 166 -12.76 -4.43 -14.68
CA ASN A 166 -11.97 -5.58 -14.24
C ASN A 166 -10.55 -5.10 -13.90
N ILE A 167 -10.31 -4.87 -12.61
CA ILE A 167 -9.01 -4.42 -12.10
C ILE A 167 -8.04 -5.58 -12.12
N THR A 168 -6.93 -5.42 -12.82
CA THR A 168 -5.92 -6.49 -12.98
C THR A 168 -4.64 -6.23 -12.20
N SER A 169 -4.32 -4.97 -11.91
CA SER A 169 -3.14 -4.61 -11.13
C SER A 169 -3.18 -3.14 -10.74
N PHE A 170 -2.29 -2.77 -9.85
CA PHE A 170 -1.99 -1.40 -9.44
C PHE A 170 -0.53 -1.06 -9.74
N GLY A 171 -0.22 0.21 -9.84
CA GLY A 171 1.11 0.77 -9.96
C GLY A 171 1.17 2.14 -9.31
N ILE A 172 2.36 2.72 -9.25
CA ILE A 172 2.57 4.10 -8.81
C ILE A 172 3.35 4.86 -9.87
N ASP A 173 3.10 6.15 -10.02
CA ASP A 173 3.89 7.03 -10.85
C ASP A 173 5.10 7.59 -10.06
N GLN A 174 5.86 8.50 -10.69
CA GLN A 174 7.04 9.12 -10.09
C GLN A 174 6.73 10.00 -8.86
N ASP A 175 5.47 10.42 -8.71
CA ASP A 175 4.99 11.25 -7.61
C ASP A 175 4.26 10.40 -6.55
N ASN A 176 4.39 9.07 -6.62
CA ASN A 176 3.72 8.07 -5.79
C ASN A 176 2.18 8.08 -5.89
N GLU A 177 1.64 8.68 -6.98
CA GLU A 177 0.22 8.64 -7.24
C GLU A 177 -0.21 7.29 -7.80
N LEU A 178 -1.38 6.82 -7.38
CA LEU A 178 -1.84 5.48 -7.70
C LEU A 178 -2.34 5.37 -9.15
N LEU A 179 -1.83 4.37 -9.85
CA LEU A 179 -2.26 3.95 -11.17
C LEU A 179 -3.00 2.61 -11.07
N ILE A 180 -4.07 2.47 -11.82
CA ILE A 180 -4.93 1.29 -11.84
C ILE A 180 -4.96 0.71 -13.26
N CYS A 181 -4.54 -0.55 -13.39
CA CYS A 181 -4.63 -1.28 -14.65
C CYS A 181 -5.96 -2.02 -14.71
N ALA A 182 -6.84 -1.63 -15.63
CA ALA A 182 -8.14 -2.27 -15.80
C ALA A 182 -8.61 -2.19 -17.25
N ASN A 183 -9.32 -3.21 -17.75
CA ASN A 183 -9.92 -3.25 -19.10
C ASN A 183 -8.94 -2.80 -20.21
N SER A 184 -7.68 -3.27 -20.15
CA SER A 184 -6.59 -2.93 -21.09
C SER A 184 -6.23 -1.43 -21.15
N LYS A 185 -6.49 -0.69 -20.09
CA LYS A 185 -6.16 0.72 -19.93
C LYS A 185 -5.47 0.96 -18.60
N ILE A 186 -4.83 2.11 -18.47
CA ILE A 186 -4.30 2.63 -17.22
C ILE A 186 -5.13 3.84 -16.82
N PHE A 187 -5.63 3.80 -15.60
CA PHE A 187 -6.37 4.90 -14.98
C PHE A 187 -5.50 5.48 -13.85
N LYS A 188 -5.71 6.72 -13.53
CA LYS A 188 -5.16 7.36 -12.34
C LYS A 188 -6.30 7.58 -11.34
N LEU A 189 -6.09 7.24 -10.08
CA LEU A 189 -7.00 7.60 -9.03
C LEU A 189 -6.84 9.11 -8.77
N ILE A 190 -7.95 9.83 -8.83
CA ILE A 190 -8.00 11.27 -8.57
C ILE A 190 -9.09 11.55 -7.53
N SER A 191 -8.94 12.61 -6.74
CA SER A 191 -10.03 13.13 -5.92
C SER A 191 -11.01 13.88 -6.81
N ASP A 192 -12.30 13.79 -6.50
CA ASP A 192 -13.34 14.66 -7.01
C ASP A 192 -13.40 16.00 -6.24
N GLU A 193 -12.75 16.07 -5.09
CA GLU A 193 -12.43 17.34 -4.44
C GLU A 193 -11.30 18.04 -5.19
N ASN A 194 -11.24 19.36 -5.08
CA ASN A 194 -10.16 20.17 -5.67
C ASN A 194 -8.79 19.57 -5.27
N PRO A 195 -7.91 19.20 -6.20
CA PRO A 195 -6.65 18.55 -5.85
C PRO A 195 -5.89 19.44 -4.88
N MET A 196 -5.53 18.88 -3.72
CA MET A 196 -4.68 19.60 -2.80
C MET A 196 -3.27 19.69 -3.39
N ILE A 197 -2.80 20.88 -3.61
CA ILE A 197 -1.47 21.16 -4.15
C ILE A 197 -0.63 21.73 -3.00
N LEU A 198 0.49 21.08 -2.69
CA LEU A 198 1.42 21.58 -1.69
C LEU A 198 1.86 23.00 -2.07
N GLY A 199 1.65 23.96 -1.19
CA GLY A 199 1.90 25.37 -1.44
C GLY A 199 0.71 26.17 -2.01
N ASP A 200 -0.41 25.52 -2.35
CA ASP A 200 -1.67 26.16 -2.75
C ASP A 200 -2.61 26.25 -1.55
N LEU A 201 -2.44 27.29 -0.74
CA LEU A 201 -3.20 27.47 0.50
C LEU A 201 -4.61 28.01 0.26
N ASN A 202 -4.85 28.68 -0.88
CA ASN A 202 -6.15 29.23 -1.25
C ASN A 202 -7.00 28.29 -2.13
N GLN A 203 -6.42 27.18 -2.62
CA GLN A 203 -7.05 26.15 -3.43
C GLN A 203 -7.57 26.66 -4.80
N ASP A 204 -6.86 27.62 -5.37
CA ASP A 204 -7.17 28.12 -6.71
C ASP A 204 -6.43 27.37 -7.84
N LEU A 205 -5.66 26.33 -7.49
CA LEU A 205 -4.81 25.50 -8.34
C LEU A 205 -3.58 26.24 -8.91
N ILE A 206 -3.26 27.43 -8.38
CA ILE A 206 -2.15 28.25 -8.83
C ILE A 206 -1.27 28.62 -7.64
N ILE A 207 -0.09 28.06 -7.55
CA ILE A 207 0.87 28.46 -6.51
C ILE A 207 1.44 29.84 -6.86
N ASN A 208 1.11 30.84 -6.04
CA ASN A 208 1.52 32.22 -6.27
C ASN A 208 1.70 33.02 -4.97
N VAL A 209 1.90 34.34 -5.10
CA VAL A 209 2.13 35.21 -3.92
C VAL A 209 0.94 35.25 -2.96
N GLN A 210 -0.27 34.94 -3.39
CA GLN A 210 -1.45 34.92 -2.51
C GLN A 210 -1.32 33.82 -1.46
N ASP A 211 -0.74 32.67 -1.82
CA ASP A 211 -0.48 31.56 -0.90
C ASP A 211 0.58 31.93 0.11
N VAL A 212 1.62 32.64 -0.31
CA VAL A 212 2.65 33.16 0.61
C VAL A 212 2.03 34.09 1.66
N ILE A 213 1.08 34.94 1.25
CA ILE A 213 0.37 35.83 2.17
C ILE A 213 -0.46 35.05 3.16
N LEU A 214 -1.17 34.00 2.73
CA LEU A 214 -1.94 33.11 3.61
C LEU A 214 -1.03 32.39 4.60
N LEU A 215 0.08 31.84 4.14
CA LEU A 215 1.04 31.15 4.97
C LEU A 215 1.62 32.08 6.04
N ILE A 216 1.97 33.31 5.68
CA ILE A 216 2.44 34.33 6.64
C ILE A 216 1.34 34.67 7.67
N ASN A 217 0.09 34.79 7.25
CA ASN A 217 -1.02 35.07 8.16
C ASN A 217 -1.21 33.96 9.18
N ILE A 218 -1.06 32.69 8.78
CA ILE A 218 -1.10 31.53 9.68
C ILE A 218 0.03 31.64 10.72
N ILE A 219 1.25 31.94 10.32
CA ILE A 219 2.40 32.13 11.22
C ILE A 219 2.14 33.30 12.18
N LEU A 220 1.44 34.33 11.75
CA LEU A 220 1.06 35.49 12.57
C LEU A 220 -0.15 35.22 13.48
N GLY A 221 -0.71 34.02 13.49
CA GLY A 221 -1.73 33.59 14.44
C GLY A 221 -3.14 33.43 13.86
N GLN A 222 -3.32 33.46 12.54
CA GLN A 222 -4.57 33.05 11.92
C GLN A 222 -4.72 31.52 12.10
N THR A 223 -5.92 31.07 12.50
CA THR A 223 -6.19 29.64 12.65
C THR A 223 -6.36 29.01 11.26
N PRO A 224 -5.47 28.06 10.86
CA PRO A 224 -5.62 27.36 9.60
C PRO A 224 -6.68 26.26 9.69
N ASN A 225 -7.24 25.87 8.56
CA ASN A 225 -7.95 24.60 8.43
C ASN A 225 -6.97 23.45 8.11
N ASP A 226 -7.44 22.19 8.13
CA ASP A 226 -6.60 21.01 7.94
C ASP A 226 -5.89 21.00 6.57
N GLN A 227 -6.54 21.50 5.53
CA GLN A 227 -5.96 21.62 4.18
C GLN A 227 -4.85 22.66 4.13
N GLN A 228 -5.03 23.81 4.82
CA GLN A 228 -4.01 24.84 4.92
C GLN A 228 -2.81 24.40 5.74
N ILE A 229 -3.03 23.57 6.79
CA ILE A 229 -1.94 22.94 7.55
C ILE A 229 -1.10 22.09 6.62
N TRP A 230 -1.75 21.19 5.87
CA TRP A 230 -1.06 20.31 4.94
C TRP A 230 -0.36 21.07 3.79
N ALA A 231 -1.06 22.01 3.15
CA ALA A 231 -0.52 22.77 2.03
C ALA A 231 0.60 23.74 2.43
N GLY A 232 0.60 24.16 3.69
CA GLY A 232 1.57 25.11 4.24
C GLY A 232 2.85 24.48 4.75
N ASP A 233 2.85 23.21 5.13
CA ASP A 233 4.02 22.47 5.61
C ASP A 233 4.88 22.00 4.41
N MET A 234 5.71 22.90 3.91
CA MET A 234 6.49 22.70 2.69
C MET A 234 7.66 21.72 2.84
N ASN A 235 8.11 21.50 4.09
CA ASN A 235 9.24 20.61 4.40
C ASN A 235 8.81 19.31 5.09
N SER A 236 7.50 19.15 5.39
CA SER A 236 6.91 17.98 6.05
C SER A 236 7.49 17.69 7.44
N ASP A 237 7.76 18.75 8.22
CA ASP A 237 8.26 18.64 9.59
C ASP A 237 7.15 18.79 10.66
N GLU A 238 5.88 18.83 10.22
CA GLU A 238 4.67 18.99 11.04
C GLU A 238 4.58 20.37 11.74
N THR A 239 5.37 21.34 11.29
CA THR A 239 5.40 22.70 11.88
C THR A 239 5.30 23.74 10.78
N ILE A 240 4.30 24.61 10.82
CA ILE A 240 4.22 25.74 9.89
C ILE A 240 5.04 26.91 10.45
N ASP A 241 6.17 27.21 9.80
CA ASP A 241 7.06 28.29 10.20
C ASP A 241 7.68 29.06 9.02
N ILE A 242 8.69 29.90 9.31
CA ILE A 242 9.34 30.73 8.29
C ILE A 242 10.11 29.93 7.25
N LEU A 243 10.51 28.69 7.54
CA LEU A 243 11.21 27.83 6.58
C LEU A 243 10.28 27.44 5.44
N ASP A 244 9.00 27.21 5.74
CA ASP A 244 7.98 26.89 4.73
C ASP A 244 7.75 28.08 3.79
N VAL A 245 7.73 29.30 4.34
CA VAL A 245 7.63 30.51 3.51
C VAL A 245 8.79 30.59 2.54
N VAL A 246 10.01 30.32 2.98
CA VAL A 246 11.20 30.33 2.12
C VAL A 246 11.09 29.26 1.02
N LEU A 247 10.65 28.07 1.35
CA LEU A 247 10.46 26.97 0.40
C LEU A 247 9.36 27.30 -0.62
N LEU A 248 8.23 27.84 -0.16
CA LEU A 248 7.14 28.25 -1.04
C LEU A 248 7.56 29.35 -2.02
N VAL A 249 8.26 30.37 -1.54
CA VAL A 249 8.81 31.44 -2.39
C VAL A 249 9.79 30.89 -3.42
N ASN A 250 10.69 29.98 -3.02
CA ASN A 250 11.61 29.32 -3.94
C ASN A 250 10.87 28.52 -5.02
N ARG A 251 9.75 27.84 -4.67
CA ARG A 251 8.91 27.10 -5.61
C ARG A 251 8.23 28.03 -6.63
N ILE A 252 7.84 29.24 -6.24
CA ILE A 252 7.20 30.23 -7.13
C ILE A 252 8.23 30.82 -8.11
N LEU A 253 9.49 30.94 -7.71
CA LEU A 253 10.54 31.61 -8.48
C LEU A 253 11.27 30.69 -9.47
N ASN A 254 11.11 29.36 -9.35
CA ASN A 254 11.73 28.34 -10.21
C ASN A 254 10.72 27.66 -11.12
#